data_890276e19d6ce01fd0fe45a755517ddc
#
_entry.id   890276e19d6ce01fd0fe45a755517ddc
#
_cell.length_a   1.000
_cell.length_b   1.000
_cell.length_c   1.000
_cell.angle_alpha   90.00
_cell.angle_beta   90.00
_cell.angle_gamma   90.00
#
_symmetry.space_group_name_H-M   'P 1'
#
loop_
_entity.id
_entity.type
_entity.pdbx_description
1 polymer ?
#
loop_
_entity_poly.entity_id
_entity_poly.type
_entity_poly.pdbx_seq_one_letter_code
_entity_poly.pdbx_strand_id
1 'polypeptide(L)'
;MIRCLRSLGFQGARHLVAPFVAVLIAASSLGAQSRFSYSSGQPLEPAYEGWMQNKDGSYTLYFGYMNTNWLQEFDIPVGADNTFSPGPADLGQPTHFYPRRNPFLFTVKVPNDFGTSELVWTLTANGVTRKTYGSLKSDYLIDPQVISTEVGGENGSLANDLRHNLPPDVKVDGPLTRTAKVGQPLSIVTIAGDPDNLPPRRDGKPQPGVVKAARAPLAPRPGAAPNSPAVVYRPPVAVVASAGPGLHLSWIVYRGKATAVKFTPDQMKTWMDTRAYGNSMWSPPYEIPVPPADGKWTADATFSEPGTYVLRAVASDGSLFSYENLTVTVTP
;
A
#
# COMPACT_ATOMS: atom_id res chain seq x y z
N MET A 1 -63.67 -35.12 -56.89
CA MET A 1 -62.55 -35.81 -56.22
C MET A 1 -61.51 -34.75 -55.84
N ILE A 2 -61.61 -34.24 -54.61
CA ILE A 2 -60.67 -33.18 -54.09
C ILE A 2 -59.90 -33.84 -52.99
N ARG A 3 -58.52 -33.92 -53.19
CA ARG A 3 -57.62 -34.43 -52.20
C ARG A 3 -57.16 -33.29 -51.27
N CYS A 4 -57.41 -33.48 -49.98
CA CYS A 4 -56.97 -32.64 -48.89
C CYS A 4 -55.48 -32.82 -48.67
N LEU A 5 -54.69 -31.77 -48.80
CA LEU A 5 -53.28 -31.69 -48.36
C LEU A 5 -53.28 -31.31 -46.89
N ARG A 6 -52.81 -32.22 -46.05
CA ARG A 6 -52.50 -31.96 -44.62
C ARG A 6 -51.24 -31.12 -44.50
N SER A 7 -51.37 -29.97 -43.88
CA SER A 7 -50.26 -29.17 -43.44
C SER A 7 -49.57 -29.85 -42.24
N LEU A 8 -48.36 -30.29 -42.41
CA LEU A 8 -47.49 -30.72 -41.29
C LEU A 8 -47.01 -29.48 -40.57
N GLY A 9 -47.44 -29.34 -39.33
CA GLY A 9 -47.13 -28.18 -38.50
C GLY A 9 -45.68 -28.11 -38.06
N PHE A 10 -45.08 -26.99 -38.33
CA PHE A 10 -43.74 -26.58 -37.89
C PHE A 10 -43.76 -26.16 -36.41
N GLN A 11 -44.18 -27.05 -35.49
CA GLN A 11 -44.21 -26.75 -34.05
C GLN A 11 -43.03 -27.33 -33.25
N GLY A 12 -42.29 -28.27 -33.83
CA GLY A 12 -41.19 -28.94 -33.13
C GLY A 12 -39.87 -28.16 -33.00
N ALA A 13 -39.63 -27.17 -33.87
CA ALA A 13 -38.36 -26.44 -33.91
C ALA A 13 -38.25 -25.30 -32.87
N ARG A 14 -39.37 -24.78 -32.37
CA ARG A 14 -39.37 -23.64 -31.42
C ARG A 14 -38.96 -24.05 -29.99
N HIS A 15 -39.17 -25.29 -29.58
CA HIS A 15 -38.87 -25.74 -28.22
C HIS A 15 -37.41 -26.13 -28.02
N LEU A 16 -36.61 -26.36 -29.08
CA LEU A 16 -35.20 -26.70 -29.01
C LEU A 16 -34.27 -25.48 -29.09
N VAL A 17 -34.73 -24.38 -29.70
CA VAL A 17 -33.94 -23.17 -29.85
C VAL A 17 -33.87 -22.39 -28.51
N ALA A 18 -34.92 -22.34 -27.74
CA ALA A 18 -34.98 -21.61 -26.47
C ALA A 18 -33.96 -22.13 -25.40
N PRO A 19 -33.84 -23.46 -25.15
CA PRO A 19 -32.83 -23.95 -24.21
C PRO A 19 -31.38 -23.78 -24.72
N PHE A 20 -31.18 -23.84 -26.05
CA PHE A 20 -29.82 -23.64 -26.61
C PHE A 20 -29.34 -22.19 -26.49
N VAL A 21 -30.24 -21.22 -26.69
CA VAL A 21 -29.94 -19.78 -26.47
C VAL A 21 -29.74 -19.49 -24.99
N ALA A 22 -30.52 -20.11 -24.09
CA ALA A 22 -30.32 -19.95 -22.64
C ALA A 22 -28.98 -20.52 -22.16
N VAL A 23 -28.52 -21.66 -22.70
CA VAL A 23 -27.20 -22.24 -22.40
C VAL A 23 -26.06 -21.37 -22.94
N LEU A 24 -26.19 -20.78 -24.12
CA LEU A 24 -25.23 -19.86 -24.70
C LEU A 24 -25.10 -18.55 -23.88
N ILE A 25 -26.19 -18.02 -23.38
CA ILE A 25 -26.21 -16.83 -22.53
C ILE A 25 -25.62 -17.13 -21.14
N ALA A 26 -25.88 -18.31 -20.58
CA ALA A 26 -25.29 -18.74 -19.32
C ALA A 26 -23.79 -19.03 -19.44
N ALA A 27 -23.31 -19.54 -20.58
CA ALA A 27 -21.89 -19.77 -20.83
C ALA A 27 -21.08 -18.47 -21.02
N SER A 28 -21.70 -17.42 -21.56
CA SER A 28 -21.04 -16.13 -21.72
C SER A 28 -20.86 -15.35 -20.41
N SER A 29 -21.67 -15.63 -19.39
CA SER A 29 -21.55 -15.00 -18.07
C SER A 29 -20.46 -15.63 -17.19
N LEU A 30 -19.98 -16.84 -17.50
CA LEU A 30 -18.91 -17.51 -16.75
C LEU A 30 -17.51 -16.97 -17.09
N GLY A 31 -17.31 -16.31 -18.24
CA GLY A 31 -16.05 -15.71 -18.64
C GLY A 31 -15.78 -14.32 -18.11
N ALA A 32 -16.80 -13.63 -17.58
CA ALA A 32 -16.71 -12.19 -17.25
C ALA A 32 -16.17 -11.90 -15.85
N GLN A 33 -15.84 -12.91 -15.04
CA GLN A 33 -15.40 -12.72 -13.64
C GLN A 33 -14.05 -13.34 -13.29
N SER A 34 -13.26 -13.82 -14.24
CA SER A 34 -11.91 -14.24 -13.94
C SER A 34 -11.03 -13.01 -13.73
N ARG A 35 -10.90 -12.54 -12.50
CA ARG A 35 -9.80 -11.65 -12.12
C ARG A 35 -8.52 -12.45 -12.25
N PHE A 36 -7.75 -12.19 -13.30
CA PHE A 36 -6.42 -12.76 -13.42
C PHE A 36 -5.58 -12.26 -12.24
N SER A 37 -5.18 -13.16 -11.36
CA SER A 37 -4.22 -12.88 -10.30
C SER A 37 -2.92 -13.61 -10.62
N TYR A 38 -1.83 -12.88 -10.64
CA TYR A 38 -0.51 -13.41 -10.92
C TYR A 38 0.28 -13.54 -9.61
N SER A 39 0.79 -14.73 -9.35
CA SER A 39 1.71 -14.95 -8.22
C SER A 39 3.07 -14.33 -8.51
N SER A 40 3.53 -14.44 -9.75
CA SER A 40 4.85 -13.99 -10.22
C SER A 40 4.84 -13.75 -11.73
N GLY A 41 5.96 -13.22 -12.27
CA GLY A 41 6.20 -13.08 -13.71
C GLY A 41 5.75 -11.74 -14.31
N GLN A 42 5.09 -10.88 -13.55
CA GLN A 42 4.65 -9.56 -14.03
C GLN A 42 5.73 -8.49 -13.79
N PRO A 43 5.78 -7.44 -14.62
CA PRO A 43 6.71 -6.32 -14.42
C PRO A 43 6.34 -5.47 -13.21
N LEU A 44 7.25 -4.52 -12.90
CA LEU A 44 6.98 -3.39 -12.02
C LEU A 44 6.51 -2.20 -12.83
N GLU A 45 5.52 -1.48 -12.29
CA GLU A 45 5.02 -0.24 -12.87
C GLU A 45 5.39 0.92 -11.94
N PRO A 46 6.43 1.71 -12.26
CA PRO A 46 6.74 2.91 -11.49
C PRO A 46 5.61 3.93 -11.65
N ALA A 47 5.29 4.64 -10.59
CA ALA A 47 4.21 5.61 -10.56
C ALA A 47 4.73 6.99 -10.13
N TYR A 48 4.29 8.02 -10.84
CA TYR A 48 4.38 9.40 -10.42
C TYR A 48 3.06 9.77 -9.75
N GLU A 49 3.13 10.17 -8.49
CA GLU A 49 1.93 10.40 -7.67
C GLU A 49 1.49 11.87 -7.69
N GLY A 50 2.40 12.77 -8.00
CA GLY A 50 2.14 14.20 -8.04
C GLY A 50 3.21 15.02 -7.36
N TRP A 51 2.92 16.31 -7.14
CA TRP A 51 3.87 17.26 -6.56
C TRP A 51 3.20 18.25 -5.62
N MET A 52 3.99 18.74 -4.66
CA MET A 52 3.62 19.86 -3.79
C MET A 52 4.70 20.93 -3.81
N GLN A 53 4.30 22.19 -3.67
CA GLN A 53 5.23 23.30 -3.50
C GLN A 53 5.66 23.42 -2.04
N ASN A 54 6.95 23.59 -1.81
CA ASN A 54 7.53 23.81 -0.50
C ASN A 54 7.49 25.31 -0.12
N LYS A 55 7.57 25.60 1.16
CA LYS A 55 7.62 26.97 1.69
C LYS A 55 8.81 27.79 1.18
N ASP A 56 9.91 27.13 0.81
CA ASP A 56 11.10 27.73 0.24
C ASP A 56 11.04 27.97 -1.28
N GLY A 57 9.88 27.70 -1.90
CA GLY A 57 9.63 27.84 -3.33
C GLY A 57 10.08 26.65 -4.16
N SER A 58 10.81 25.69 -3.62
CA SER A 58 11.13 24.43 -4.28
C SER A 58 9.89 23.54 -4.40
N TYR A 59 10.02 22.41 -5.10
CA TYR A 59 8.93 21.44 -5.24
C TYR A 59 9.36 20.06 -4.77
N THR A 60 8.42 19.32 -4.23
CA THR A 60 8.58 17.91 -3.87
C THR A 60 7.76 17.06 -4.82
N LEU A 61 8.43 16.20 -5.57
CA LEU A 61 7.82 15.20 -6.44
C LEU A 61 7.66 13.90 -5.66
N TYR A 62 6.48 13.29 -5.74
CA TYR A 62 6.12 12.06 -5.04
C TYR A 62 6.11 10.89 -6.01
N PHE A 63 6.69 9.77 -5.59
CA PHE A 63 6.78 8.55 -6.38
C PHE A 63 6.36 7.33 -5.56
N GLY A 64 5.76 6.39 -6.26
CA GLY A 64 5.42 5.07 -5.77
C GLY A 64 5.53 4.04 -6.87
N TYR A 65 4.97 2.86 -6.69
CA TYR A 65 4.95 1.83 -7.72
C TYR A 65 3.79 0.86 -7.52
N MET A 66 3.48 0.09 -8.56
CA MET A 66 2.64 -1.09 -8.52
C MET A 66 3.45 -2.33 -8.94
N ASN A 67 3.50 -3.33 -8.07
CA ASN A 67 3.94 -4.67 -8.38
C ASN A 67 2.69 -5.54 -8.52
N THR A 68 2.34 -5.93 -9.74
CA THR A 68 1.11 -6.70 -9.98
C THR A 68 1.19 -8.16 -9.52
N ASN A 69 2.38 -8.61 -9.14
CA ASN A 69 2.58 -9.91 -8.52
C ASN A 69 2.07 -9.95 -7.08
N TRP A 70 1.58 -11.11 -6.63
CA TRP A 70 1.14 -11.31 -5.26
C TRP A 70 2.22 -11.87 -4.35
N LEU A 71 3.21 -12.58 -4.91
CA LEU A 71 4.24 -13.27 -4.13
C LEU A 71 5.66 -12.91 -4.57
N GLN A 72 5.84 -12.42 -5.81
CA GLN A 72 7.17 -12.03 -6.28
C GLN A 72 7.53 -10.65 -5.77
N GLU A 73 8.65 -10.58 -5.08
CA GLU A 73 9.35 -9.37 -4.69
C GLU A 73 10.59 -9.21 -5.58
N PHE A 74 11.11 -7.99 -5.67
CA PHE A 74 12.28 -7.72 -6.49
C PHE A 74 13.33 -6.97 -5.70
N ASP A 75 14.58 -7.37 -5.92
CA ASP A 75 15.76 -6.64 -5.48
C ASP A 75 16.46 -6.08 -6.72
N ILE A 76 16.27 -4.79 -7.02
CA ILE A 76 16.82 -4.10 -8.20
C ILE A 76 17.69 -2.94 -7.72
N PRO A 77 19.01 -3.13 -7.67
CA PRO A 77 19.95 -2.07 -7.29
C PRO A 77 19.82 -0.85 -8.20
N VAL A 78 20.20 0.32 -7.68
CA VAL A 78 20.37 1.51 -8.53
C VAL A 78 21.40 1.21 -9.62
N GLY A 79 21.03 1.49 -10.86
CA GLY A 79 21.82 1.15 -12.05
C GLY A 79 20.95 1.17 -13.31
N ALA A 80 21.32 0.37 -14.30
CA ALA A 80 20.63 0.35 -15.59
C ALA A 80 19.13 0.02 -15.49
N ASP A 81 18.78 -0.85 -14.54
CA ASP A 81 17.41 -1.34 -14.35
C ASP A 81 16.59 -0.55 -13.30
N ASN A 82 17.23 0.41 -12.60
CA ASN A 82 16.58 1.27 -11.60
C ASN A 82 17.29 2.61 -11.56
N THR A 83 16.83 3.56 -12.37
CA THR A 83 17.57 4.81 -12.59
C THR A 83 16.64 5.99 -12.80
N PHE A 84 17.12 7.17 -12.42
CA PHE A 84 16.55 8.46 -12.81
C PHE A 84 17.32 9.11 -13.95
N SER A 85 16.62 9.95 -14.72
CA SER A 85 17.19 10.85 -15.73
C SER A 85 16.25 12.04 -15.99
N PRO A 86 16.77 13.23 -16.32
CA PRO A 86 18.20 13.63 -16.33
C PRO A 86 18.75 13.76 -14.91
N GLY A 87 20.07 13.80 -14.80
CA GLY A 87 20.78 14.00 -13.54
C GLY A 87 21.29 12.71 -12.90
N PRO A 88 21.45 12.68 -11.56
CA PRO A 88 21.94 11.49 -10.86
C PRO A 88 21.01 10.29 -11.02
N ALA A 89 21.59 9.11 -11.23
CA ALA A 89 20.84 7.86 -11.31
C ALA A 89 20.15 7.50 -9.98
N ASP A 90 20.77 7.89 -8.86
CA ASP A 90 20.25 7.71 -7.50
C ASP A 90 19.66 9.03 -6.98
N LEU A 91 18.36 9.06 -6.79
CA LEU A 91 17.62 10.15 -6.16
C LEU A 91 16.86 9.70 -4.91
N GLY A 92 17.29 8.59 -4.30
CA GLY A 92 16.68 8.08 -3.09
C GLY A 92 15.63 6.98 -3.29
N GLN A 93 15.45 6.48 -4.52
CA GLN A 93 14.49 5.42 -4.84
C GLN A 93 14.78 4.12 -4.10
N PRO A 94 13.77 3.25 -3.89
CA PRO A 94 13.95 1.93 -3.29
C PRO A 94 14.79 1.02 -4.19
N THR A 95 15.40 0.00 -3.59
CA THR A 95 15.99 -1.12 -4.33
C THR A 95 15.31 -2.45 -4.04
N HIS A 96 14.43 -2.48 -3.02
CA HIS A 96 13.55 -3.59 -2.75
C HIS A 96 12.11 -3.21 -3.07
N PHE A 97 11.36 -4.11 -3.73
CA PHE A 97 10.01 -3.85 -4.22
C PHE A 97 9.05 -4.95 -3.75
N TYR A 98 8.24 -4.59 -2.77
CA TYR A 98 7.17 -5.44 -2.24
C TYR A 98 6.01 -5.64 -3.23
N PRO A 99 5.15 -6.64 -3.02
CA PRO A 99 3.96 -6.83 -3.82
C PRO A 99 3.00 -5.64 -3.78
N ARG A 100 2.17 -5.55 -4.79
CA ARG A 100 1.01 -4.68 -4.94
C ARG A 100 1.34 -3.18 -4.94
N ARG A 101 0.36 -2.34 -4.62
CA ARG A 101 0.46 -0.89 -4.67
C ARG A 101 1.24 -0.37 -3.46
N ASN A 102 2.26 0.42 -3.69
CA ASN A 102 3.05 1.13 -2.70
C ASN A 102 3.10 2.61 -3.11
N PRO A 103 2.04 3.39 -2.78
CA PRO A 103 1.93 4.78 -3.17
C PRO A 103 2.80 5.67 -2.30
N PHE A 104 3.21 6.83 -2.82
CA PHE A 104 3.95 7.89 -2.11
C PHE A 104 5.16 7.37 -1.32
N LEU A 105 5.83 6.34 -1.85
CA LEU A 105 6.88 5.62 -1.12
C LEU A 105 8.12 6.47 -0.88
N PHE A 106 8.44 7.38 -1.79
CA PHE A 106 9.57 8.30 -1.64
C PHE A 106 9.33 9.61 -2.40
N THR A 107 10.16 10.58 -2.10
CA THR A 107 10.07 11.90 -2.68
C THR A 107 11.40 12.34 -3.27
N VAL A 108 11.33 13.19 -4.30
CA VAL A 108 12.49 13.87 -4.88
C VAL A 108 12.24 15.37 -4.83
N LYS A 109 13.13 16.10 -4.18
CA LYS A 109 13.09 17.56 -4.16
C LYS A 109 13.72 18.12 -5.43
N VAL A 110 12.99 19.01 -6.10
CA VAL A 110 13.49 19.73 -7.29
C VAL A 110 13.47 21.25 -7.04
N PRO A 111 14.35 22.02 -7.70
CA PRO A 111 14.47 23.44 -7.44
C PRO A 111 13.28 24.24 -7.98
N ASN A 112 13.19 25.50 -7.59
CA ASN A 112 12.10 26.41 -7.98
C ASN A 112 12.08 26.73 -9.49
N ASP A 113 13.21 26.61 -10.19
CA ASP A 113 13.35 26.81 -11.63
C ASP A 113 13.19 25.51 -12.44
N PHE A 114 12.66 24.45 -11.84
CA PHE A 114 12.41 23.17 -12.52
C PHE A 114 11.48 23.34 -13.75
N GLY A 115 10.51 24.25 -13.70
CA GLY A 115 9.70 24.70 -14.82
C GLY A 115 8.96 23.57 -15.54
N THR A 116 9.20 23.47 -16.86
CA THR A 116 8.60 22.43 -17.73
C THR A 116 9.45 21.16 -17.85
N SER A 117 10.49 21.03 -17.05
CA SER A 117 11.36 19.84 -17.04
C SER A 117 10.59 18.59 -16.60
N GLU A 118 11.09 17.44 -17.02
CA GLU A 118 10.57 16.14 -16.58
C GLU A 118 11.69 15.32 -15.96
N LEU A 119 11.38 14.65 -14.85
CA LEU A 119 12.24 13.69 -14.18
C LEU A 119 11.70 12.29 -14.44
N VAL A 120 12.48 11.45 -15.11
CA VAL A 120 12.04 10.13 -15.55
C VAL A 120 12.61 9.05 -14.66
N TRP A 121 11.76 8.28 -14.01
CA TRP A 121 12.16 7.07 -13.30
C TRP A 121 11.94 5.85 -14.19
N THR A 122 13.00 5.07 -14.40
CA THR A 122 12.99 3.87 -15.23
C THR A 122 13.22 2.64 -14.35
N LEU A 123 12.35 1.65 -14.50
CA LEU A 123 12.46 0.33 -13.86
C LEU A 123 12.41 -0.77 -14.90
N THR A 124 13.29 -1.77 -14.77
CA THR A 124 13.26 -3.01 -15.56
C THR A 124 13.09 -4.20 -14.62
N ALA A 125 12.02 -4.97 -14.80
CA ALA A 125 11.73 -6.17 -14.04
C ALA A 125 11.15 -7.26 -14.95
N ASN A 126 11.54 -8.51 -14.76
CA ASN A 126 11.12 -9.64 -15.62
C ASN A 126 11.31 -9.36 -17.13
N GLY A 127 12.39 -8.66 -17.50
CA GLY A 127 12.71 -8.31 -18.89
C GLY A 127 11.85 -7.19 -19.49
N VAL A 128 11.01 -6.53 -18.70
CA VAL A 128 10.12 -5.46 -19.17
C VAL A 128 10.52 -4.14 -18.52
N THR A 129 10.83 -3.15 -19.35
CA THR A 129 11.15 -1.78 -18.91
C THR A 129 9.90 -0.92 -18.85
N ARG A 130 9.69 -0.23 -17.75
CA ARG A 130 8.63 0.75 -17.53
C ARG A 130 9.21 2.08 -17.07
N LYS A 131 8.51 3.17 -17.41
CA LYS A 131 8.92 4.52 -17.07
C LYS A 131 7.75 5.32 -16.53
N THR A 132 8.04 6.23 -15.60
CA THR A 132 7.12 7.26 -15.18
C THR A 132 7.79 8.64 -15.27
N TYR A 133 6.99 9.69 -15.43
CA TYR A 133 7.47 11.04 -15.75
C TYR A 133 6.96 12.01 -14.69
N GLY A 134 7.86 12.47 -13.82
CA GLY A 134 7.58 13.49 -12.82
C GLY A 134 7.67 14.88 -13.43
N SER A 135 6.63 15.71 -13.30
CA SER A 135 6.55 17.05 -13.86
C SER A 135 5.70 17.96 -12.97
N LEU A 136 5.80 19.28 -13.17
CA LEU A 136 4.98 20.27 -12.46
C LEU A 136 3.68 20.64 -13.18
N LYS A 137 3.15 19.73 -14.02
CA LYS A 137 1.84 19.93 -14.65
C LYS A 137 0.76 20.06 -13.55
N SER A 138 -0.18 21.00 -13.74
CA SER A 138 -1.24 21.30 -12.77
C SER A 138 -2.11 20.09 -12.41
N ASP A 139 -2.28 19.17 -13.37
CA ASP A 139 -3.09 17.95 -13.18
C ASP A 139 -2.49 16.98 -12.14
N TYR A 140 -1.22 17.17 -11.81
CA TYR A 140 -0.51 16.39 -10.79
C TYR A 140 -0.26 17.17 -9.49
N LEU A 141 -0.87 18.35 -9.32
CA LEU A 141 -0.82 19.05 -8.04
C LEU A 141 -1.62 18.28 -6.99
N ILE A 142 -0.96 17.91 -5.91
CA ILE A 142 -1.58 17.17 -4.81
C ILE A 142 -1.50 17.93 -3.49
N ASP A 143 -2.26 17.48 -2.53
CA ASP A 143 -2.25 17.92 -1.14
C ASP A 143 -2.35 16.73 -0.18
N PRO A 144 -2.25 16.93 1.14
CA PRO A 144 -2.39 15.86 2.12
C PRO A 144 -3.71 15.10 2.02
N GLN A 145 -4.79 15.76 1.54
CA GLN A 145 -6.10 15.12 1.39
C GLN A 145 -6.11 14.11 0.22
N VAL A 146 -5.39 14.39 -0.86
CA VAL A 146 -5.19 13.43 -1.97
C VAL A 146 -4.44 12.21 -1.45
N ILE A 147 -3.36 12.41 -0.69
CA ILE A 147 -2.58 11.32 -0.10
C ILE A 147 -3.48 10.45 0.80
N SER A 148 -4.23 11.07 1.70
CA SER A 148 -5.18 10.39 2.58
C SER A 148 -6.20 9.54 1.83
N THR A 149 -6.73 10.06 0.72
CA THR A 149 -7.71 9.36 -0.11
C THR A 149 -7.09 8.14 -0.80
N GLU A 150 -5.91 8.29 -1.36
CA GLU A 150 -5.21 7.22 -2.09
C GLU A 150 -4.75 6.07 -1.19
N VAL A 151 -4.33 6.35 0.03
CA VAL A 151 -3.93 5.32 1.00
C VAL A 151 -5.12 4.67 1.70
N GLY A 152 -6.34 5.11 1.42
CA GLY A 152 -7.57 4.57 2.02
C GLY A 152 -7.84 5.09 3.42
N GLY A 153 -7.40 6.30 3.72
CA GLY A 153 -7.66 7.00 4.97
C GLY A 153 -9.14 7.05 5.34
N GLU A 154 -9.44 7.27 6.60
CA GLU A 154 -10.80 7.22 7.17
C GLU A 154 -11.77 8.14 6.42
N ASN A 155 -12.59 7.54 5.55
CA ASN A 155 -13.48 8.24 4.61
C ASN A 155 -12.78 9.20 3.62
N GLY A 156 -11.45 9.20 3.54
CA GLY A 156 -10.68 10.04 2.61
C GLY A 156 -11.10 11.50 2.66
N SER A 157 -11.30 12.09 1.48
CA SER A 157 -11.67 13.50 1.31
C SER A 157 -13.07 13.88 1.86
N LEU A 158 -13.89 12.92 2.26
CA LEU A 158 -15.22 13.18 2.82
C LEU A 158 -15.21 13.55 4.30
N ALA A 159 -14.11 13.26 5.00
CA ALA A 159 -14.00 13.57 6.42
C ALA A 159 -13.44 14.99 6.62
N ASN A 160 -14.30 15.93 7.07
CA ASN A 160 -13.86 17.30 7.33
C ASN A 160 -12.72 17.40 8.35
N ASP A 161 -12.71 16.51 9.33
CA ASP A 161 -11.70 16.49 10.40
C ASP A 161 -10.29 16.19 9.84
N LEU A 162 -10.20 15.48 8.70
CA LEU A 162 -8.92 15.11 8.05
C LEU A 162 -8.31 16.23 7.19
N ARG A 163 -9.03 17.34 6.98
CA ARG A 163 -8.50 18.47 6.19
C ARG A 163 -7.31 19.16 6.86
N HIS A 164 -7.20 19.03 8.16
CA HIS A 164 -6.14 19.63 8.98
C HIS A 164 -5.29 18.58 9.66
N ASN A 165 -5.42 17.31 9.23
CA ASN A 165 -4.62 16.22 9.73
C ASN A 165 -3.13 16.49 9.51
N LEU A 166 -2.33 16.25 10.53
CA LEU A 166 -0.87 16.36 10.49
C LEU A 166 -0.28 14.95 10.41
N PRO A 167 0.76 14.73 9.59
CA PRO A 167 1.42 13.44 9.55
C PRO A 167 2.03 13.12 10.92
N PRO A 168 2.09 11.83 11.31
CA PRO A 168 2.73 11.44 12.55
C PRO A 168 4.22 11.78 12.55
N ASP A 169 4.76 12.09 13.73
CA ASP A 169 6.18 12.23 13.95
C ASP A 169 6.84 10.84 14.07
N VAL A 170 8.04 10.70 13.49
CA VAL A 170 8.85 9.48 13.61
C VAL A 170 10.32 9.83 13.78
N LYS A 171 10.97 9.15 14.71
CA LYS A 171 12.42 9.31 14.97
C LYS A 171 13.03 8.00 15.45
N VAL A 172 14.06 7.55 14.76
CA VAL A 172 14.90 6.44 15.22
C VAL A 172 15.82 6.93 16.32
N ASP A 173 15.82 6.27 17.47
CA ASP A 173 16.68 6.63 18.60
C ASP A 173 18.15 6.24 18.29
N GLY A 174 19.07 7.19 18.47
CA GLY A 174 20.49 7.04 18.22
C GLY A 174 20.91 7.25 16.76
N PRO A 175 22.13 6.79 16.37
CA PRO A 175 22.68 7.04 15.05
C PRO A 175 21.88 6.37 13.92
N LEU A 176 21.70 7.09 12.81
CA LEU A 176 21.01 6.58 11.60
C LEU A 176 21.94 5.74 10.68
N THR A 177 23.20 5.58 11.07
CA THR A 177 24.14 4.63 10.43
C THR A 177 24.69 3.73 11.52
N ARG A 178 24.51 2.43 11.37
CA ARG A 178 24.92 1.41 12.35
C ARG A 178 25.64 0.26 11.66
N THR A 179 26.34 -0.52 12.47
CA THR A 179 26.93 -1.79 12.06
C THR A 179 26.27 -2.94 12.80
N ALA A 180 26.16 -4.09 12.14
CA ALA A 180 25.67 -5.34 12.72
C ALA A 180 26.55 -6.50 12.24
N LYS A 181 26.40 -7.66 12.87
CA LYS A 181 27.02 -8.92 12.43
C LYS A 181 25.93 -9.87 11.94
N VAL A 182 26.28 -10.67 10.95
CA VAL A 182 25.40 -11.75 10.47
C VAL A 182 24.93 -12.63 11.65
N GLY A 183 23.64 -12.91 11.69
CA GLY A 183 23.03 -13.74 12.73
C GLY A 183 22.85 -13.08 14.09
N GLN A 184 23.37 -11.87 14.32
CA GLN A 184 23.18 -11.16 15.57
C GLN A 184 22.01 -10.16 15.47
N PRO A 185 21.08 -10.11 16.44
CA PRO A 185 20.01 -9.13 16.44
C PRO A 185 20.55 -7.73 16.70
N LEU A 186 20.13 -6.78 15.87
CA LEU A 186 20.32 -5.35 16.06
C LEU A 186 19.03 -4.78 16.65
N SER A 187 19.08 -4.35 17.91
CA SER A 187 17.92 -3.72 18.54
C SER A 187 17.75 -2.29 18.05
N ILE A 188 16.52 -1.95 17.67
CA ILE A 188 16.14 -0.66 17.14
C ILE A 188 14.99 -0.11 17.98
N VAL A 189 15.18 1.09 18.51
CA VAL A 189 14.13 1.85 19.19
C VAL A 189 13.70 2.98 18.28
N THR A 190 12.40 3.14 18.12
CA THR A 190 11.80 4.21 17.32
C THR A 190 10.77 4.94 18.17
N ILE A 191 10.84 6.25 18.17
CA ILE A 191 9.86 7.11 18.83
C ILE A 191 8.88 7.57 17.77
N ALA A 192 7.60 7.33 17.97
CA ALA A 192 6.55 7.81 17.08
C ALA A 192 5.38 8.39 17.89
N GLY A 193 4.81 9.47 17.38
CA GLY A 193 3.69 10.17 17.97
C GLY A 193 2.78 10.73 16.89
N ASP A 194 1.52 10.91 17.24
CA ASP A 194 0.52 11.54 16.37
C ASP A 194 0.11 12.87 17.02
N PRO A 195 0.47 14.01 16.43
CA PRO A 195 0.34 15.32 17.09
C PRO A 195 -1.11 15.77 17.27
N ASP A 196 -2.04 15.29 16.46
CA ASP A 196 -3.46 15.71 16.51
C ASP A 196 -4.44 14.56 16.75
N ASN A 197 -3.96 13.30 16.76
CA ASN A 197 -4.78 12.10 16.94
C ASN A 197 -5.90 11.96 15.88
N LEU A 198 -5.57 12.25 14.62
CA LEU A 198 -6.50 12.14 13.50
C LEU A 198 -5.95 11.19 12.42
N PRO A 199 -6.76 10.24 11.93
CA PRO A 199 -8.06 9.82 12.46
C PRO A 199 -7.90 8.98 13.76
N PRO A 200 -8.82 9.13 14.72
CA PRO A 200 -8.71 8.42 15.98
C PRO A 200 -8.92 6.91 15.81
N ARG A 201 -8.26 6.10 16.63
CA ARG A 201 -8.43 4.64 16.62
C ARG A 201 -9.88 4.22 16.82
N ARG A 202 -10.33 3.22 16.05
CA ARG A 202 -11.72 2.68 16.16
C ARG A 202 -11.99 1.87 17.40
N ASP A 203 -10.96 1.34 18.06
CA ASP A 203 -11.09 0.54 19.28
C ASP A 203 -11.31 1.39 20.54
N GLY A 204 -11.35 2.71 20.42
CA GLY A 204 -11.54 3.65 21.51
C GLY A 204 -10.39 3.70 22.51
N LYS A 205 -9.27 3.00 22.24
CA LYS A 205 -8.09 3.05 23.11
C LYS A 205 -7.34 4.36 22.91
N PRO A 206 -6.93 5.03 24.00
CA PRO A 206 -6.22 6.29 23.90
C PRO A 206 -4.85 6.10 23.23
N GLN A 207 -4.45 7.09 22.45
CA GLN A 207 -3.10 7.18 21.92
C GLN A 207 -2.15 7.82 22.94
N PRO A 208 -0.88 7.45 22.97
CA PRO A 208 0.10 8.09 23.85
C PRO A 208 0.19 9.59 23.57
N GLY A 209 0.14 10.40 24.61
CA GLY A 209 0.37 11.85 24.53
C GLY A 209 -0.82 12.72 24.12
N VAL A 210 -1.98 12.15 23.81
CA VAL A 210 -3.16 12.90 23.40
C VAL A 210 -4.23 12.96 24.47
N VAL A 211 -4.63 14.17 24.86
CA VAL A 211 -5.64 14.44 25.90
C VAL A 211 -7.03 14.70 25.30
N LYS A 212 -7.26 14.43 24.02
CA LYS A 212 -8.60 14.62 23.42
C LYS A 212 -9.51 13.42 23.69
N ALA A 213 -10.73 13.73 24.15
CA ALA A 213 -11.76 12.71 24.38
C ALA A 213 -11.99 11.89 23.10
N ALA A 214 -11.82 10.58 23.21
CA ALA A 214 -12.14 9.66 22.14
C ALA A 214 -13.59 9.87 21.68
N ARG A 215 -13.79 9.98 20.36
CA ARG A 215 -15.13 9.96 19.79
C ARG A 215 -15.79 8.65 20.16
N ALA A 216 -17.00 8.69 20.69
CA ALA A 216 -17.73 7.47 21.05
C ALA A 216 -17.79 6.53 19.83
N PRO A 217 -17.63 5.20 20.03
CA PRO A 217 -17.80 4.23 18.95
C PRO A 217 -19.12 4.50 18.23
N LEU A 218 -19.10 4.51 16.90
CA LEU A 218 -20.33 4.60 16.12
C LEU A 218 -21.25 3.45 16.58
N ALA A 219 -22.39 3.81 17.19
CA ALA A 219 -23.38 2.84 17.60
C ALA A 219 -23.75 1.94 16.40
N PRO A 220 -23.94 0.63 16.62
CA PRO A 220 -24.43 -0.26 15.57
C PRO A 220 -25.71 0.35 14.95
N ARG A 221 -25.83 0.34 13.64
CA ARG A 221 -27.05 0.85 12.98
C ARG A 221 -28.27 0.22 13.65
N PRO A 222 -29.23 1.02 14.13
CA PRO A 222 -30.44 0.49 14.71
C PRO A 222 -31.13 -0.46 13.72
N GLY A 223 -31.42 -1.69 14.13
CA GLY A 223 -32.11 -2.68 13.32
C GLY A 223 -31.25 -3.72 12.62
N ALA A 224 -29.92 -3.72 12.72
CA ALA A 224 -29.11 -4.83 12.22
C ALA A 224 -29.31 -6.06 13.13
N ALA A 225 -29.86 -7.15 12.57
CA ALA A 225 -29.97 -8.41 13.30
C ALA A 225 -28.56 -8.92 13.71
N PRO A 226 -28.37 -9.47 14.92
CA PRO A 226 -27.08 -9.91 15.44
C PRO A 226 -26.31 -10.88 14.54
N ASN A 227 -26.99 -11.60 13.66
CA ASN A 227 -26.44 -12.59 12.74
C ASN A 227 -26.67 -12.24 11.25
N SER A 228 -26.88 -10.96 10.92
CA SER A 228 -27.01 -10.58 9.52
C SER A 228 -25.67 -10.79 8.78
N PRO A 229 -25.67 -11.14 7.48
CA PRO A 229 -24.46 -11.26 6.67
C PRO A 229 -23.57 -10.01 6.73
N ALA A 230 -24.17 -8.82 6.92
CA ALA A 230 -23.44 -7.56 7.08
C ALA A 230 -22.67 -7.46 8.41
N VAL A 231 -23.06 -8.22 9.45
CA VAL A 231 -22.34 -8.30 10.73
C VAL A 231 -21.22 -9.34 10.65
N VAL A 232 -21.43 -10.40 9.86
CA VAL A 232 -20.47 -11.50 9.68
C VAL A 232 -19.40 -11.16 8.65
N TYR A 233 -19.76 -10.43 7.60
CA TYR A 233 -18.82 -9.98 6.59
C TYR A 233 -18.11 -8.70 7.06
N ARG A 234 -17.02 -8.88 7.77
CA ARG A 234 -16.05 -7.82 7.93
C ARG A 234 -15.11 -7.88 6.74
N PRO A 235 -15.02 -6.82 5.92
CA PRO A 235 -13.95 -6.76 4.95
C PRO A 235 -12.62 -6.95 5.69
N PRO A 236 -11.64 -7.65 5.10
CA PRO A 236 -10.36 -7.85 5.76
C PRO A 236 -9.77 -6.50 6.13
N VAL A 237 -9.30 -6.41 7.35
CA VAL A 237 -8.51 -5.26 7.76
C VAL A 237 -7.26 -5.26 6.89
N ALA A 238 -7.01 -4.17 6.20
CA ALA A 238 -5.83 -4.03 5.39
C ALA A 238 -4.58 -4.17 6.29
N VAL A 239 -3.77 -5.16 5.97
CA VAL A 239 -2.52 -5.44 6.70
C VAL A 239 -1.40 -4.66 6.04
N VAL A 240 -1.52 -3.34 5.99
CA VAL A 240 -0.51 -2.47 5.39
C VAL A 240 -0.01 -1.46 6.42
N ALA A 241 1.25 -1.10 6.29
CA ALA A 241 1.90 -0.16 7.20
C ALA A 241 1.20 1.21 7.28
N SER A 242 0.42 1.57 6.26
CA SER A 242 -0.31 2.83 6.14
C SER A 242 -1.83 2.70 6.29
N ALA A 243 -2.37 1.52 6.60
CA ALA A 243 -3.81 1.33 6.63
C ALA A 243 -4.39 1.21 8.03
N GLY A 244 -5.59 1.75 8.21
CA GLY A 244 -6.36 1.74 9.45
C GLY A 244 -6.12 2.98 10.30
N PRO A 245 -7.17 3.49 10.94
CA PRO A 245 -7.11 4.72 11.72
C PRO A 245 -6.29 4.55 13.00
N GLY A 246 -5.56 5.60 13.32
CA GLY A 246 -4.75 5.73 14.51
C GLY A 246 -3.29 5.29 14.33
N LEU A 247 -2.44 5.86 15.15
CA LEU A 247 -0.98 5.69 15.06
C LEU A 247 -0.55 4.23 15.10
N HIS A 248 0.29 3.87 14.16
CA HIS A 248 1.02 2.60 14.11
C HIS A 248 2.37 2.78 13.44
N LEU A 249 3.29 1.89 13.72
CA LEU A 249 4.64 1.92 13.18
C LEU A 249 5.02 0.54 12.65
N SER A 250 5.69 0.51 11.51
CA SER A 250 6.24 -0.71 10.93
C SER A 250 7.63 -0.45 10.36
N TRP A 251 8.46 -1.48 10.37
CA TRP A 251 9.75 -1.48 9.72
C TRP A 251 9.70 -2.27 8.42
N ILE A 252 10.32 -1.72 7.38
CA ILE A 252 10.47 -2.38 6.08
C ILE A 252 11.92 -2.35 5.62
N VAL A 253 12.29 -3.26 4.74
CA VAL A 253 13.54 -3.16 3.99
C VAL A 253 13.31 -2.25 2.80
N TYR A 254 13.94 -1.10 2.80
CA TYR A 254 13.81 -0.12 1.73
C TYR A 254 14.86 -0.31 0.64
N ARG A 255 16.12 -0.63 1.07
CA ARG A 255 17.20 -1.00 0.16
C ARG A 255 17.94 -2.22 0.69
N GLY A 256 18.34 -3.08 -0.22
CA GLY A 256 19.00 -4.34 0.05
C GLY A 256 18.06 -5.52 -0.13
N LYS A 257 18.55 -6.72 0.16
CA LYS A 257 17.83 -7.98 -0.02
C LYS A 257 16.90 -8.24 1.18
N ALA A 258 15.59 -8.06 1.00
CA ALA A 258 14.65 -8.19 2.12
C ALA A 258 14.58 -9.62 2.68
N THR A 259 14.75 -10.65 1.85
CA THR A 259 14.78 -12.04 2.30
C THR A 259 15.94 -12.35 3.26
N ALA A 260 16.95 -11.50 3.31
CA ALA A 260 18.07 -11.61 4.23
C ALA A 260 17.82 -10.91 5.58
N VAL A 261 16.69 -10.24 5.76
CA VAL A 261 16.36 -9.48 6.98
C VAL A 261 15.12 -10.08 7.65
N LYS A 262 15.23 -10.38 8.93
CA LYS A 262 14.11 -10.81 9.78
C LYS A 262 13.91 -9.80 10.90
N PHE A 263 12.69 -9.31 11.04
CA PHE A 263 12.29 -8.49 12.17
C PHE A 263 11.62 -9.32 13.27
N THR A 264 11.82 -8.91 14.52
CA THR A 264 11.14 -9.45 15.68
C THR A 264 10.68 -8.28 16.57
N PRO A 265 9.36 -8.11 16.82
CA PRO A 265 8.25 -8.88 16.25
C PRO A 265 8.12 -8.74 14.73
N ASP A 266 7.35 -9.64 14.10
CA ASP A 266 7.01 -9.54 12.69
C ASP A 266 6.33 -8.18 12.41
N GLN A 267 6.72 -7.56 11.31
CA GLN A 267 6.23 -6.25 10.91
C GLN A 267 5.01 -6.34 10.00
N MET A 268 4.21 -5.29 9.98
CA MET A 268 3.08 -5.17 9.07
C MET A 268 3.58 -5.14 7.62
N LYS A 269 2.79 -5.72 6.73
CA LYS A 269 3.04 -5.65 5.28
C LYS A 269 2.82 -4.24 4.76
N THR A 270 3.46 -3.90 3.65
CA THR A 270 3.26 -2.62 2.94
C THR A 270 2.08 -2.66 1.97
N TRP A 271 1.49 -3.81 1.73
CA TRP A 271 0.39 -3.99 0.76
C TRP A 271 -0.81 -4.72 1.36
N MET A 272 -1.98 -4.45 0.79
CA MET A 272 -3.23 -5.11 1.14
C MET A 272 -3.40 -6.41 0.35
N ASP A 273 -3.60 -7.53 1.06
CA ASP A 273 -3.97 -8.79 0.43
C ASP A 273 -5.49 -8.87 0.25
N THR A 274 -5.95 -8.65 -0.99
CA THR A 274 -7.38 -8.70 -1.36
C THR A 274 -7.80 -10.03 -1.96
N ARG A 275 -6.94 -11.07 -1.94
CA ARG A 275 -7.28 -12.41 -2.43
C ARG A 275 -8.29 -13.09 -1.50
N ALA A 276 -9.10 -13.99 -2.07
CA ALA A 276 -10.19 -14.63 -1.34
C ALA A 276 -9.76 -15.35 -0.05
N TYR A 277 -8.57 -15.95 -0.04
CA TYR A 277 -8.05 -16.62 1.15
C TYR A 277 -7.47 -15.65 2.19
N GLY A 278 -6.96 -14.50 1.77
CA GLY A 278 -6.56 -13.42 2.67
C GLY A 278 -7.76 -12.75 3.36
N ASN A 279 -8.93 -12.91 2.76
CA ASN A 279 -10.20 -12.34 3.17
C ASN A 279 -11.19 -13.39 3.70
N SER A 280 -10.70 -14.58 4.01
CA SER A 280 -11.55 -15.66 4.51
C SER A 280 -12.10 -15.31 5.88
N MET A 281 -13.38 -15.63 6.11
CA MET A 281 -14.00 -15.53 7.44
C MET A 281 -13.28 -16.39 8.51
N TRP A 282 -12.44 -17.33 8.07
CA TRP A 282 -11.62 -18.19 8.92
C TRP A 282 -10.22 -17.62 9.19
N SER A 283 -9.81 -16.58 8.47
CA SER A 283 -8.54 -15.90 8.73
C SER A 283 -8.70 -15.05 9.99
N PRO A 284 -7.79 -15.16 10.96
CA PRO A 284 -7.85 -14.29 12.13
C PRO A 284 -7.74 -12.82 11.65
N PRO A 285 -8.55 -11.91 12.21
CA PRO A 285 -8.42 -10.50 11.92
C PRO A 285 -7.02 -10.03 12.33
N TYR A 286 -6.38 -9.27 11.46
CA TYR A 286 -5.16 -8.57 11.86
C TYR A 286 -5.53 -7.40 12.77
N GLU A 287 -4.98 -7.40 13.96
CA GLU A 287 -5.14 -6.29 14.90
C GLU A 287 -3.93 -5.36 14.78
N ILE A 288 -4.18 -4.09 14.49
CA ILE A 288 -3.14 -3.07 14.53
C ILE A 288 -2.65 -2.96 15.97
N PRO A 289 -1.34 -3.15 16.24
CA PRO A 289 -0.82 -3.07 17.60
C PRO A 289 -1.18 -1.74 18.28
N VAL A 290 -1.50 -1.80 19.54
CA VAL A 290 -1.72 -0.59 20.34
C VAL A 290 -0.39 0.12 20.52
N PRO A 291 -0.31 1.43 20.23
CA PRO A 291 0.91 2.20 20.46
C PRO A 291 1.42 2.04 21.90
N PRO A 292 2.73 1.88 22.11
CA PRO A 292 3.31 1.90 23.45
C PRO A 292 3.00 3.21 24.18
N ALA A 293 2.70 3.14 25.46
CA ALA A 293 2.29 4.30 26.25
C ALA A 293 3.35 5.42 26.33
N ASP A 294 4.62 5.05 26.17
CA ASP A 294 5.77 5.96 26.14
C ASP A 294 6.16 6.39 24.72
N GLY A 295 5.40 5.97 23.69
CA GLY A 295 5.68 6.23 22.29
C GLY A 295 6.93 5.54 21.74
N LYS A 296 7.54 4.62 22.52
CA LYS A 296 8.76 3.89 22.12
C LYS A 296 8.43 2.52 21.56
N TRP A 297 8.74 2.34 20.31
CA TRP A 297 8.56 1.08 19.58
C TRP A 297 9.90 0.36 19.49
N THR A 298 9.94 -0.90 19.85
CA THR A 298 11.14 -1.72 19.78
C THR A 298 11.00 -2.82 18.76
N ALA A 299 12.05 -3.03 17.97
CA ALA A 299 12.17 -4.15 17.04
C ALA A 299 13.63 -4.60 16.96
N ASP A 300 13.85 -5.90 16.81
CA ASP A 300 15.15 -6.45 16.49
C ASP A 300 15.21 -6.80 15.00
N ALA A 301 16.28 -6.36 14.33
CA ALA A 301 16.57 -6.76 12.95
C ALA A 301 17.74 -7.74 12.95
N THR A 302 17.54 -8.94 12.41
CA THR A 302 18.57 -9.96 12.24
C THR A 302 18.84 -10.16 10.75
N PHE A 303 20.13 -10.17 10.38
CA PHE A 303 20.58 -10.27 8.99
C PHE A 303 21.23 -11.63 8.76
N SER A 304 20.87 -12.33 7.67
CA SER A 304 21.45 -13.61 7.30
C SER A 304 22.62 -13.49 6.32
N GLU A 305 22.82 -12.33 5.69
CA GLU A 305 23.86 -12.08 4.69
C GLU A 305 24.56 -10.75 4.97
N PRO A 306 25.89 -10.65 4.74
CA PRO A 306 26.61 -9.38 4.82
C PRO A 306 26.18 -8.44 3.70
N GLY A 307 26.28 -7.14 3.92
CA GLY A 307 25.93 -6.12 2.94
C GLY A 307 25.51 -4.81 3.57
N THR A 308 25.09 -3.87 2.75
CA THR A 308 24.50 -2.61 3.20
C THR A 308 23.01 -2.62 2.98
N TYR A 309 22.27 -2.38 4.04
CA TYR A 309 20.80 -2.35 4.06
C TYR A 309 20.31 -0.96 4.46
N VAL A 310 19.23 -0.51 3.88
CA VAL A 310 18.48 0.63 4.40
C VAL A 310 17.12 0.10 4.89
N LEU A 311 16.96 0.14 6.20
CA LEU A 311 15.69 -0.14 6.85
C LEU A 311 14.91 1.18 6.96
N ARG A 312 13.61 1.13 6.76
CA ARG A 312 12.74 2.31 6.85
C ARG A 312 11.69 2.10 7.93
N ALA A 313 11.66 3.00 8.90
CA ALA A 313 10.53 3.15 9.80
C ALA A 313 9.42 3.89 9.07
N VAL A 314 8.21 3.34 9.10
CA VAL A 314 6.99 3.94 8.55
C VAL A 314 6.05 4.16 9.70
N ALA A 315 5.84 5.39 10.11
CA ALA A 315 4.78 5.77 11.05
C ALA A 315 3.57 6.27 10.25
N SER A 316 2.39 5.76 10.59
CA SER A 316 1.14 6.15 9.93
C SER A 316 0.03 6.31 10.96
N ASP A 317 -0.87 7.25 10.73
CA ASP A 317 -2.15 7.40 11.44
C ASP A 317 -3.32 6.73 10.70
N GLY A 318 -3.00 6.12 9.53
CA GLY A 318 -3.99 5.52 8.62
C GLY A 318 -4.52 6.48 7.56
N SER A 319 -4.06 7.73 7.55
CA SER A 319 -4.40 8.77 6.60
C SER A 319 -3.15 9.40 5.99
N LEU A 320 -2.23 9.81 6.83
CA LEU A 320 -0.92 10.33 6.46
C LEU A 320 0.18 9.45 7.06
N PHE A 321 1.42 9.69 6.63
CA PHE A 321 2.56 8.90 7.10
C PHE A 321 3.84 9.70 7.03
N SER A 322 4.80 9.29 7.86
CA SER A 322 6.17 9.78 7.85
C SER A 322 7.17 8.64 7.84
N TYR A 323 8.37 8.92 7.36
CA TYR A 323 9.44 7.92 7.24
C TYR A 323 10.73 8.39 7.89
N GLU A 324 11.48 7.42 8.43
CA GLU A 324 12.88 7.61 8.74
C GLU A 324 13.70 6.39 8.32
N ASN A 325 14.87 6.64 7.72
CA ASN A 325 15.75 5.59 7.21
C ASN A 325 16.91 5.33 8.19
N LEU A 326 17.18 4.05 8.41
CA LEU A 326 18.33 3.54 9.15
C LEU A 326 19.22 2.74 8.20
N THR A 327 20.46 3.21 7.99
CA THR A 327 21.46 2.46 7.20
C THR A 327 22.22 1.51 8.10
N VAL A 328 22.28 0.23 7.71
CA VAL A 328 22.98 -0.81 8.45
C VAL A 328 24.01 -1.47 7.56
N THR A 329 25.28 -1.41 7.96
CA THR A 329 26.36 -2.19 7.34
C THR A 329 26.55 -3.48 8.12
N VAL A 330 26.29 -4.62 7.46
CA VAL A 330 26.38 -5.94 8.07
C VAL A 330 27.68 -6.59 7.66
N THR A 331 28.46 -7.00 8.66
CA THR A 331 29.72 -7.73 8.49
C THR A 331 29.52 -9.21 8.82
N PRO A 332 30.39 -10.11 8.28
CA PRO A 332 30.36 -11.53 8.62
C PRO A 332 30.42 -11.84 10.10
#